data_8ac8508328280b73e04a4dfab0b3226c
#
_entry.id   8ac8508328280b73e04a4dfab0b3226c
#
_cell.length_a   1.000
_cell.length_b   1.000
_cell.length_c   1.000
_cell.angle_alpha   90.00
_cell.angle_beta   90.00
_cell.angle_gamma   90.00
#
_symmetry.space_group_name_H-M   'P 1'
#
loop_
_entity.id
_entity.type
_entity.pdbx_description
1 polymer ?
#
loop_
_entity_poly.entity_id
_entity_poly.type
_entity_poly.pdbx_seq_one_letter_code
_entity_poly.pdbx_strand_id
1 'polypeptide(L)'
;MKPSTFLPLLVLILGMSSCDLLTDKPAPVARVVTDTMVIVKDSIINAGHFDSIPTGFYQGMLPCKNCEGLQRTILFTADERFKMEELELGKSIPAKRTEGTWEKDKGRFLLYLNDKVYSQYRLTKDSLINIENNSFRIPDSMSRQYALFKKNTAPENPAWKQKKIQGIDIIGIGSEPFWSVEIDNEKMILFKLATADKPVIVPIEKPSVTKDSLVYSIVTEAGNPLKISVSPRFCNDGIGDHLYEYRMNVWYKGQLYKGCAVKLNAPAQ
;
A
#
# COMPACT_ATOMS: atom_id res chain seq x y z
N MET A 1 31.73 -28.88 56.15
CA MET A 1 32.13 -28.08 57.32
C MET A 1 31.43 -26.75 57.26
N LYS A 2 30.88 -26.44 58.40
CA LYS A 2 29.88 -25.38 58.73
C LYS A 2 30.42 -23.94 58.64
N PRO A 3 29.63 -22.98 58.97
CA PRO A 3 29.17 -21.77 58.23
C PRO A 3 29.69 -20.48 58.87
N SER A 4 29.40 -19.37 58.29
CA SER A 4 29.38 -18.12 59.09
C SER A 4 28.40 -17.11 58.55
N THR A 5 27.37 -16.93 59.32
CA THR A 5 26.42 -15.86 59.44
C THR A 5 27.04 -14.53 59.82
N PHE A 6 26.60 -13.42 59.22
CA PHE A 6 26.54 -12.13 59.91
C PHE A 6 25.39 -11.26 59.33
N LEU A 7 24.44 -11.02 60.17
CA LEU A 7 23.40 -9.98 60.18
C LEU A 7 23.77 -9.06 61.39
N PRO A 8 23.17 -7.90 61.60
CA PRO A 8 22.63 -6.77 60.85
C PRO A 8 23.22 -5.42 61.29
N LEU A 9 22.87 -4.35 60.65
CA LEU A 9 22.78 -3.05 61.34
C LEU A 9 21.66 -2.18 60.79
N LEU A 10 20.63 -2.11 61.60
CA LEU A 10 19.50 -1.20 61.53
C LEU A 10 19.97 0.19 62.01
N VAL A 11 19.83 1.21 61.19
CA VAL A 11 19.94 2.62 61.65
C VAL A 11 18.65 3.34 61.30
N LEU A 12 17.87 3.54 62.33
CA LEU A 12 16.72 4.43 62.39
C LEU A 12 17.22 5.85 62.55
N ILE A 13 16.88 6.75 61.67
CA ILE A 13 16.98 8.19 61.95
C ILE A 13 15.59 8.78 61.77
N LEU A 14 15.02 9.16 62.91
CA LEU A 14 13.88 10.04 63.06
C LEU A 14 14.30 11.50 62.91
N GLY A 15 13.39 12.28 62.34
CA GLY A 15 13.29 13.72 62.65
C GLY A 15 13.52 14.60 61.42
N MET A 16 12.66 15.39 60.97
CA MET A 16 11.93 16.48 61.59
C MET A 16 10.94 17.10 60.60
N SER A 17 9.78 17.35 61.07
CA SER A 17 8.77 18.24 60.53
C SER A 17 9.32 19.62 60.23
N SER A 18 9.04 20.14 59.05
CA SER A 18 8.86 21.59 58.89
C SER A 18 7.63 21.81 58.00
N CYS A 19 6.62 22.36 58.65
CA CYS A 19 5.50 23.02 57.99
C CYS A 19 6.02 24.24 57.25
N ASP A 20 5.74 24.33 55.95
CA ASP A 20 5.77 25.58 55.27
C ASP A 20 4.43 25.87 54.60
N LEU A 21 3.99 27.04 54.95
CA LEU A 21 2.79 27.78 54.69
C LEU A 21 2.15 27.53 53.32
N LEU A 22 0.86 27.32 53.42
CA LEU A 22 -0.18 27.51 52.38
C LEU A 22 -0.01 28.87 51.70
N THR A 23 0.28 28.83 50.41
CA THR A 23 -0.13 29.87 49.48
C THR A 23 -1.22 29.33 48.60
N ASP A 24 -2.45 29.67 48.95
CA ASP A 24 -3.65 29.49 48.15
C ASP A 24 -3.44 30.12 46.75
N LYS A 25 -3.21 29.29 45.74
CA LYS A 25 -3.49 29.67 44.40
C LYS A 25 -4.94 29.29 44.08
N PRO A 26 -5.78 30.24 43.68
CA PRO A 26 -7.15 29.91 43.33
C PRO A 26 -7.14 28.96 42.13
N ALA A 27 -7.86 27.86 42.30
CA ALA A 27 -8.13 26.90 41.22
C ALA A 27 -8.77 27.63 40.02
N PRO A 28 -8.40 27.27 38.78
CA PRO A 28 -9.09 27.81 37.63
C PRO A 28 -10.56 27.39 37.67
N VAL A 29 -11.41 28.40 37.70
CA VAL A 29 -12.86 28.25 37.60
C VAL A 29 -13.17 27.53 36.29
N ALA A 30 -13.66 26.31 36.38
CA ALA A 30 -14.23 25.60 35.26
C ALA A 30 -15.38 26.44 34.69
N ARG A 31 -15.16 27.09 33.56
CA ARG A 31 -16.26 27.64 32.76
C ARG A 31 -17.12 26.47 32.34
N VAL A 32 -18.30 26.38 32.94
CA VAL A 32 -19.40 25.60 32.38
C VAL A 32 -19.75 26.24 31.05
N VAL A 33 -19.27 25.64 29.96
CA VAL A 33 -19.76 25.92 28.62
C VAL A 33 -21.12 25.27 28.58
N THR A 34 -22.16 26.07 28.73
CA THR A 34 -23.52 25.67 28.38
C THR A 34 -23.50 25.31 26.92
N ASP A 35 -23.64 24.01 26.64
CA ASP A 35 -23.86 23.47 25.30
C ASP A 35 -25.19 24.01 24.78
N THR A 36 -25.10 25.19 24.18
CA THR A 36 -26.16 25.63 23.26
C THR A 36 -25.94 24.78 22.02
N MET A 37 -26.82 23.78 21.81
CA MET A 37 -26.94 23.12 20.51
C MET A 37 -27.23 24.19 19.47
N VAL A 38 -26.20 24.70 18.85
CA VAL A 38 -26.29 25.40 17.59
C VAL A 38 -26.59 24.31 16.57
N ILE A 39 -27.86 24.18 16.20
CA ILE A 39 -28.22 23.48 14.97
C ILE A 39 -27.53 24.28 13.84
N VAL A 40 -26.34 23.86 13.48
CA VAL A 40 -25.69 24.37 12.28
C VAL A 40 -26.47 23.76 11.11
N LYS A 41 -27.48 24.53 10.67
CA LYS A 41 -28.05 24.38 9.34
C LYS A 41 -26.89 24.14 8.39
N ASP A 42 -26.93 23.02 7.67
CA ASP A 42 -26.11 22.64 6.53
C ASP A 42 -24.98 23.62 6.24
N SER A 43 -23.87 23.46 6.95
CA SER A 43 -22.60 23.99 6.50
C SER A 43 -22.35 23.27 5.19
N ILE A 44 -22.60 23.95 4.08
CA ILE A 44 -21.92 23.70 2.83
C ILE A 44 -20.47 23.53 3.26
N ILE A 45 -20.01 22.28 3.35
CA ILE A 45 -18.60 22.00 3.50
C ILE A 45 -18.02 22.67 2.28
N ASN A 46 -17.42 23.84 2.47
CA ASN A 46 -16.58 24.42 1.46
C ASN A 46 -15.60 23.29 1.12
N ALA A 47 -15.87 22.65 0.00
CA ALA A 47 -14.94 21.71 -0.61
C ALA A 47 -13.72 22.57 -0.89
N GLY A 48 -12.80 22.61 0.08
CA GLY A 48 -11.53 23.27 -0.09
C GLY A 48 -11.03 22.78 -1.44
N HIS A 49 -10.72 23.69 -2.30
CA HIS A 49 -10.19 23.42 -3.61
C HIS A 49 -8.85 22.74 -3.38
N PHE A 50 -8.87 21.40 -3.24
CA PHE A 50 -7.65 20.62 -3.16
C PHE A 50 -7.01 20.67 -4.54
N ASP A 51 -6.03 21.55 -4.69
CA ASP A 51 -5.21 21.64 -5.91
C ASP A 51 -4.26 20.43 -6.08
N SER A 52 -4.37 19.46 -5.18
CA SER A 52 -3.53 18.26 -5.25
C SER A 52 -3.97 17.33 -6.39
N ILE A 53 -2.98 16.80 -7.07
CA ILE A 53 -3.12 15.73 -8.04
C ILE A 53 -3.40 14.42 -7.28
N PRO A 54 -4.35 13.58 -7.71
CA PRO A 54 -4.69 12.34 -7.02
C PRO A 54 -3.66 11.23 -7.29
N THR A 55 -2.36 11.49 -7.13
CA THR A 55 -1.34 10.47 -7.36
C THR A 55 -1.37 9.38 -6.29
N GLY A 56 -1.01 8.15 -6.70
CA GLY A 56 -0.94 6.98 -5.84
C GLY A 56 -2.16 6.07 -5.92
N PHE A 57 -2.22 5.11 -5.03
CA PHE A 57 -3.29 4.11 -4.99
C PHE A 57 -4.52 4.57 -4.22
N TYR A 58 -5.68 4.24 -4.78
CA TYR A 58 -6.98 4.35 -4.12
C TYR A 58 -7.72 3.03 -4.25
N GLN A 59 -8.29 2.53 -3.16
CA GLN A 59 -9.01 1.27 -3.15
C GLN A 59 -10.29 1.38 -2.32
N GLY A 60 -11.34 0.73 -2.80
CA GLY A 60 -12.61 0.64 -2.09
C GLY A 60 -13.45 -0.54 -2.55
N MET A 61 -14.46 -0.83 -1.75
CA MET A 61 -15.47 -1.83 -2.05
C MET A 61 -16.73 -1.12 -2.53
N LEU A 62 -17.09 -1.34 -3.79
CA LEU A 62 -18.25 -0.74 -4.43
C LEU A 62 -19.42 -1.72 -4.46
N PRO A 63 -20.67 -1.22 -4.46
CA PRO A 63 -21.83 -2.06 -4.68
C PRO A 63 -21.75 -2.80 -6.01
N CYS A 64 -22.20 -4.05 -5.99
CA CYS A 64 -22.23 -4.93 -7.15
C CYS A 64 -23.60 -5.57 -7.26
N LYS A 65 -24.19 -5.59 -8.47
CA LYS A 65 -25.54 -6.13 -8.68
C LYS A 65 -25.59 -7.68 -8.58
N ASN A 66 -24.53 -8.34 -9.08
CA ASN A 66 -24.49 -9.79 -9.23
C ASN A 66 -23.23 -10.41 -8.62
N CYS A 67 -22.64 -9.78 -7.59
CA CYS A 67 -21.51 -10.28 -6.84
C CYS A 67 -21.58 -9.77 -5.38
N GLU A 68 -20.77 -10.32 -4.50
CA GLU A 68 -20.72 -9.92 -3.08
C GLU A 68 -20.18 -8.49 -2.89
N GLY A 69 -19.44 -7.98 -3.87
CA GLY A 69 -18.88 -6.63 -3.88
C GLY A 69 -17.90 -6.50 -5.05
N LEU A 70 -17.69 -5.28 -5.50
CA LEU A 70 -16.70 -4.93 -6.51
C LEU A 70 -15.52 -4.23 -5.85
N GLN A 71 -14.41 -4.95 -5.62
CA GLN A 71 -13.19 -4.31 -5.18
C GLN A 71 -12.57 -3.56 -6.37
N ARG A 72 -12.54 -2.23 -6.27
CA ARG A 72 -11.89 -1.36 -7.27
C ARG A 72 -10.61 -0.80 -6.68
N THR A 73 -9.52 -0.95 -7.41
CA THR A 73 -8.23 -0.35 -7.09
C THR A 73 -7.79 0.50 -8.27
N ILE A 74 -7.43 1.75 -8.03
CA ILE A 74 -6.94 2.67 -9.06
C ILE A 74 -5.57 3.19 -8.62
N LEU A 75 -4.61 3.14 -9.53
CA LEU A 75 -3.34 3.86 -9.42
C LEU A 75 -3.36 5.05 -10.36
N PHE A 76 -3.19 6.24 -9.82
CA PHE A 76 -2.99 7.48 -10.58
C PHE A 76 -1.51 7.82 -10.64
N THR A 77 -1.02 8.09 -11.82
CA THR A 77 0.36 8.49 -12.07
C THR A 77 0.44 9.99 -12.41
N ALA A 78 1.60 10.59 -12.21
CA ALA A 78 1.79 12.04 -12.40
C ALA A 78 1.74 12.48 -13.88
N ASP A 79 1.85 11.54 -14.80
CA ASP A 79 1.76 11.73 -16.25
C ASP A 79 0.31 11.66 -16.77
N GLU A 80 -0.68 11.94 -15.92
CA GLU A 80 -2.10 11.96 -16.25
C GLU A 80 -2.66 10.61 -16.76
N ARG A 81 -2.02 9.51 -16.34
CA ARG A 81 -2.49 8.16 -16.64
C ARG A 81 -3.03 7.48 -15.39
N PHE A 82 -3.94 6.53 -15.60
CA PHE A 82 -4.38 5.63 -14.54
C PHE A 82 -4.32 4.18 -14.98
N LYS A 83 -4.13 3.30 -13.98
CA LYS A 83 -4.31 1.85 -14.09
C LYS A 83 -5.37 1.45 -13.08
N MET A 84 -6.32 0.63 -13.47
CA MET A 84 -7.42 0.21 -12.61
C MET A 84 -7.58 -1.30 -12.67
N GLU A 85 -7.80 -1.91 -11.52
CA GLU A 85 -8.22 -3.30 -11.40
C GLU A 85 -9.56 -3.38 -10.68
N GLU A 86 -10.44 -4.24 -11.20
CA GLU A 86 -11.76 -4.51 -10.64
C GLU A 86 -11.88 -6.02 -10.41
N LEU A 87 -12.11 -6.40 -9.16
CA LEU A 87 -12.30 -7.79 -8.73
C LEU A 87 -13.73 -7.97 -8.22
N GLU A 88 -14.52 -8.81 -8.87
CA GLU A 88 -15.85 -9.20 -8.40
C GLU A 88 -15.70 -10.29 -7.34
N LEU A 89 -16.03 -9.96 -6.08
CA LEU A 89 -15.97 -10.91 -4.97
C LEU A 89 -17.06 -11.97 -5.10
N GLY A 90 -16.76 -13.18 -4.62
CA GLY A 90 -17.64 -14.34 -4.74
C GLY A 90 -17.64 -14.99 -6.12
N LYS A 91 -16.86 -14.48 -7.08
CA LYS A 91 -16.72 -15.06 -8.42
C LYS A 91 -15.30 -15.56 -8.68
N SER A 92 -15.20 -16.70 -9.37
CA SER A 92 -13.92 -17.30 -9.79
C SER A 92 -13.39 -16.71 -11.11
N ILE A 93 -13.56 -15.40 -11.32
CA ILE A 93 -13.05 -14.69 -12.49
C ILE A 93 -11.87 -13.83 -12.12
N PRO A 94 -10.86 -13.72 -12.99
CA PRO A 94 -9.72 -12.86 -12.73
C PRO A 94 -10.14 -11.37 -12.71
N ALA A 95 -9.43 -10.57 -11.92
CA ALA A 95 -9.66 -9.13 -11.90
C ALA A 95 -9.54 -8.54 -13.31
N LYS A 96 -10.52 -7.71 -13.68
CA LYS A 96 -10.51 -6.95 -14.93
C LYS A 96 -9.52 -5.81 -14.77
N ARG A 97 -8.60 -5.67 -15.74
CA ARG A 97 -7.66 -4.55 -15.79
C ARG A 97 -8.06 -3.56 -16.89
N THR A 98 -7.91 -2.28 -16.57
CA THR A 98 -8.22 -1.17 -17.46
C THR A 98 -7.16 -0.10 -17.27
N GLU A 99 -6.72 0.52 -18.35
CA GLU A 99 -5.78 1.63 -18.35
C GLU A 99 -6.32 2.75 -19.22
N GLY A 100 -6.01 3.99 -18.85
CA GLY A 100 -6.47 5.17 -19.59
C GLY A 100 -5.80 6.44 -19.08
N THR A 101 -6.39 7.57 -19.43
CA THR A 101 -5.95 8.89 -19.01
C THR A 101 -6.95 9.53 -18.06
N TRP A 102 -6.49 10.49 -17.28
CA TRP A 102 -7.36 11.29 -16.43
C TRP A 102 -7.07 12.76 -16.60
N GLU A 103 -8.08 13.58 -16.36
CA GLU A 103 -7.94 15.03 -16.32
C GLU A 103 -8.69 15.62 -15.13
N LYS A 104 -8.32 16.84 -14.73
CA LYS A 104 -9.01 17.62 -13.72
C LYS A 104 -9.88 18.67 -14.39
N ASP A 105 -11.19 18.59 -14.16
CA ASP A 105 -12.15 19.59 -14.60
C ASP A 105 -13.01 20.08 -13.42
N LYS A 106 -12.94 21.38 -13.11
CA LYS A 106 -13.78 22.05 -12.09
C LYS A 106 -13.87 21.31 -10.76
N GLY A 107 -12.73 20.81 -10.27
CA GLY A 107 -12.64 20.07 -8.99
C GLY A 107 -13.08 18.61 -9.06
N ARG A 108 -13.34 18.09 -10.25
CA ARG A 108 -13.60 16.68 -10.52
C ARG A 108 -12.42 16.08 -11.25
N PHE A 109 -12.27 14.77 -11.13
CA PHE A 109 -11.33 13.94 -11.88
C PHE A 109 -12.13 13.08 -12.83
N LEU A 110 -11.90 13.25 -14.13
CA LEU A 110 -12.53 12.49 -15.20
C LEU A 110 -11.55 11.43 -15.68
N LEU A 111 -11.99 10.18 -15.70
CA LEU A 111 -11.24 9.07 -16.25
C LEU A 111 -11.73 8.78 -17.65
N TYR A 112 -10.80 8.69 -18.59
CA TYR A 112 -11.08 8.43 -20.00
C TYR A 112 -10.62 7.06 -20.42
N LEU A 113 -11.46 6.36 -21.17
CA LEU A 113 -11.14 5.15 -21.90
C LEU A 113 -11.47 5.38 -23.37
N ASN A 114 -10.48 5.22 -24.25
CA ASN A 114 -10.67 5.45 -25.68
C ASN A 114 -11.36 6.80 -25.95
N ASP A 115 -10.86 7.86 -25.36
CA ASP A 115 -11.32 9.25 -25.47
C ASP A 115 -12.78 9.49 -24.99
N LYS A 116 -13.37 8.55 -24.28
CA LYS A 116 -14.70 8.68 -23.69
C LYS A 116 -14.61 8.70 -22.16
N VAL A 117 -15.38 9.60 -21.55
CA VAL A 117 -15.50 9.63 -20.08
C VAL A 117 -16.05 8.29 -19.60
N TYR A 118 -15.26 7.57 -18.83
CA TYR A 118 -15.63 6.30 -18.21
C TYR A 118 -16.22 6.48 -16.83
N SER A 119 -15.58 7.32 -15.99
CA SER A 119 -16.05 7.61 -14.64
C SER A 119 -15.57 8.97 -14.17
N GLN A 120 -16.30 9.55 -13.21
CA GLN A 120 -15.97 10.83 -12.61
C GLN A 120 -15.86 10.69 -11.10
N TYR A 121 -14.86 11.38 -10.54
CA TYR A 121 -14.59 11.37 -9.11
C TYR A 121 -14.47 12.78 -8.56
N ARG A 122 -14.85 12.94 -7.29
CA ARG A 122 -14.54 14.11 -6.48
C ARG A 122 -13.46 13.73 -5.47
N LEU A 123 -12.34 14.43 -5.46
CA LEU A 123 -11.29 14.25 -4.49
C LEU A 123 -11.68 14.90 -3.16
N THR A 124 -11.49 14.17 -2.08
CA THR A 124 -11.50 14.67 -0.71
C THR A 124 -10.08 14.57 -0.13
N LYS A 125 -9.90 14.92 1.16
CA LYS A 125 -8.60 14.82 1.81
C LYS A 125 -7.97 13.43 1.66
N ASP A 126 -8.76 12.37 1.88
CA ASP A 126 -8.25 10.99 2.00
C ASP A 126 -8.98 10.00 1.08
N SER A 127 -9.87 10.48 0.22
CA SER A 127 -10.66 9.58 -0.62
C SER A 127 -11.06 10.20 -1.96
N LEU A 128 -11.40 9.32 -2.89
CA LEU A 128 -12.06 9.62 -4.16
C LEU A 128 -13.50 9.14 -4.07
N ILE A 129 -14.44 10.06 -4.15
CA ILE A 129 -15.85 9.75 -4.21
C ILE A 129 -16.25 9.61 -5.69
N ASN A 130 -16.63 8.42 -6.09
CA ASN A 130 -17.18 8.22 -7.43
C ASN A 130 -18.56 8.90 -7.50
N ILE A 131 -18.72 9.85 -8.42
CA ILE A 131 -19.97 10.60 -8.63
C ILE A 131 -20.67 10.20 -9.90
N GLU A 132 -19.97 9.59 -10.85
CA GLU A 132 -20.52 9.06 -12.09
C GLU A 132 -19.68 7.89 -12.59
N ASN A 133 -20.34 6.82 -12.98
CA ASN A 133 -19.71 5.63 -13.52
C ASN A 133 -20.47 5.16 -14.77
N ASN A 134 -19.82 5.17 -15.92
CA ASN A 134 -20.39 4.76 -17.21
C ASN A 134 -21.78 5.40 -17.47
N SER A 135 -21.85 6.72 -17.33
CA SER A 135 -23.07 7.55 -17.47
C SER A 135 -24.17 7.34 -16.43
N PHE A 136 -23.92 6.53 -15.40
CA PHE A 136 -24.81 6.43 -14.25
C PHE A 136 -24.36 7.41 -13.13
N ARG A 137 -25.17 8.42 -12.88
CA ARG A 137 -24.91 9.38 -11.80
C ARG A 137 -25.24 8.76 -10.45
N ILE A 138 -24.27 8.79 -9.53
CA ILE A 138 -24.40 8.26 -8.18
C ILE A 138 -25.01 9.33 -7.28
N PRO A 139 -26.14 9.05 -6.60
CA PRO A 139 -26.74 10.00 -5.66
C PRO A 139 -25.82 10.32 -4.48
N ASP A 140 -25.85 11.54 -3.98
CA ASP A 140 -25.02 11.97 -2.85
C ASP A 140 -25.27 11.14 -1.58
N SER A 141 -26.49 10.66 -1.37
CA SER A 141 -26.85 9.76 -0.27
C SER A 141 -26.10 8.42 -0.30
N MET A 142 -25.62 7.99 -1.47
CA MET A 142 -24.87 6.76 -1.66
C MET A 142 -23.35 6.98 -1.72
N SER A 143 -22.88 8.22 -1.62
CA SER A 143 -21.46 8.59 -1.85
C SER A 143 -20.47 7.77 -1.01
N ARG A 144 -20.81 7.43 0.24
CA ARG A 144 -19.97 6.59 1.10
C ARG A 144 -19.74 5.18 0.55
N GLN A 145 -20.74 4.61 -0.11
CA GLN A 145 -20.66 3.27 -0.69
C GLN A 145 -19.82 3.25 -1.97
N TYR A 146 -19.56 4.42 -2.54
CA TYR A 146 -18.77 4.60 -3.76
C TYR A 146 -17.45 5.33 -3.50
N ALA A 147 -16.97 5.31 -2.25
CA ALA A 147 -15.70 5.91 -1.87
C ALA A 147 -14.52 4.94 -2.07
N LEU A 148 -13.45 5.45 -2.66
CA LEU A 148 -12.15 4.79 -2.71
C LEU A 148 -11.20 5.54 -1.78
N PHE A 149 -10.56 4.85 -0.88
CA PHE A 149 -9.65 5.43 0.11
C PHE A 149 -8.20 5.34 -0.38
N LYS A 150 -7.44 6.39 -0.08
CA LYS A 150 -6.02 6.40 -0.39
C LYS A 150 -5.31 5.27 0.35
N LYS A 151 -4.47 4.54 -0.37
CA LYS A 151 -3.64 3.46 0.15
C LYS A 151 -2.17 3.85 0.11
N ASN A 152 -1.40 3.26 1.03
CA ASN A 152 0.03 3.42 0.97
C ASN A 152 0.56 2.75 -0.29
N THR A 153 1.32 3.49 -1.08
CA THR A 153 2.12 2.91 -2.15
C THR A 153 3.25 2.11 -1.54
N ALA A 154 3.69 1.09 -2.25
CA ALA A 154 4.95 0.43 -1.94
C ALA A 154 6.01 1.49 -1.65
N PRO A 155 6.65 1.41 -0.51
CA PRO A 155 7.37 2.52 0.05
C PRO A 155 8.44 3.03 -0.91
N GLU A 156 8.67 4.32 -0.87
CA GLU A 156 9.96 4.87 -1.19
C GLU A 156 10.98 4.35 -0.16
N ASN A 157 11.21 3.04 -0.17
CA ASN A 157 12.15 2.41 0.75
C ASN A 157 13.56 2.91 0.40
N PRO A 158 14.28 3.55 1.33
CA PRO A 158 15.65 3.99 1.09
C PRO A 158 16.56 2.86 0.60
N ALA A 159 16.33 1.62 1.05
CA ALA A 159 17.06 0.45 0.58
C ALA A 159 16.86 0.19 -0.92
N TRP A 160 15.68 0.50 -1.48
CA TRP A 160 15.42 0.33 -2.90
C TRP A 160 16.10 1.41 -3.75
N LYS A 161 16.22 2.63 -3.23
CA LYS A 161 17.04 3.67 -3.88
C LYS A 161 18.49 3.21 -4.01
N GLN A 162 19.05 2.59 -2.98
CA GLN A 162 20.39 2.03 -3.03
C GLN A 162 20.48 0.86 -4.03
N LYS A 163 19.48 -0.03 -4.06
CA LYS A 163 19.43 -1.13 -5.03
C LYS A 163 19.35 -0.63 -6.48
N LYS A 164 18.58 0.42 -6.72
CA LYS A 164 18.54 1.08 -8.03
C LYS A 164 19.92 1.58 -8.47
N ILE A 165 20.65 2.24 -7.58
CA ILE A 165 22.03 2.71 -7.83
C ILE A 165 22.97 1.54 -8.15
N GLN A 166 22.74 0.37 -7.55
CA GLN A 166 23.49 -0.88 -7.80
C GLN A 166 23.12 -1.55 -9.14
N GLY A 167 22.18 -1.02 -9.90
CA GLY A 167 21.75 -1.59 -11.18
C GLY A 167 20.63 -2.61 -11.08
N ILE A 168 19.97 -2.74 -9.92
CA ILE A 168 18.82 -3.64 -9.80
C ILE A 168 17.60 -2.99 -10.45
N ASP A 169 16.98 -3.71 -11.37
CA ASP A 169 15.81 -3.24 -12.12
C ASP A 169 14.50 -3.63 -11.48
N ILE A 170 14.43 -4.84 -10.90
CA ILE A 170 13.21 -5.37 -10.31
C ILE A 170 13.53 -5.99 -8.95
N ILE A 171 12.73 -5.64 -7.94
CA ILE A 171 12.74 -6.30 -6.63
C ILE A 171 11.41 -7.00 -6.43
N GLY A 172 11.46 -8.28 -6.05
CA GLY A 172 10.31 -9.05 -5.60
C GLY A 172 10.45 -9.44 -4.14
N ILE A 173 9.34 -9.45 -3.42
CA ILE A 173 9.27 -9.86 -2.00
C ILE A 173 8.02 -10.68 -1.73
N GLY A 174 8.11 -11.57 -0.76
CA GLY A 174 6.96 -12.30 -0.22
C GLY A 174 7.22 -12.77 1.20
N SER A 175 6.15 -13.12 1.92
CA SER A 175 6.17 -13.34 3.37
C SER A 175 5.89 -14.79 3.80
N GLU A 176 5.46 -15.69 2.90
CA GLU A 176 5.05 -17.04 3.29
C GLU A 176 5.70 -18.12 2.41
N PRO A 177 6.87 -18.62 2.80
CA PRO A 177 7.84 -18.07 3.77
C PRO A 177 8.48 -16.78 3.25
N PHE A 178 9.19 -16.03 4.09
CA PHE A 178 9.91 -14.83 3.64
C PHE A 178 10.92 -15.15 2.55
N TRP A 179 10.81 -14.42 1.44
CA TRP A 179 11.73 -14.52 0.31
C TRP A 179 11.92 -13.14 -0.36
N SER A 180 13.00 -13.01 -1.09
CA SER A 180 13.25 -11.88 -1.97
C SER A 180 13.89 -12.30 -3.28
N VAL A 181 13.62 -11.52 -4.33
CA VAL A 181 14.28 -11.62 -5.64
C VAL A 181 14.82 -10.26 -6.02
N GLU A 182 16.05 -10.21 -6.50
CA GLU A 182 16.64 -9.04 -7.13
C GLU A 182 17.02 -9.43 -8.57
N ILE A 183 16.56 -8.64 -9.53
CA ILE A 183 16.83 -8.85 -10.95
C ILE A 183 17.63 -7.65 -11.46
N ASP A 184 18.85 -7.89 -11.90
CA ASP A 184 19.65 -6.99 -12.72
C ASP A 184 19.57 -7.55 -14.14
N ASN A 185 18.88 -6.82 -15.05
CA ASN A 185 18.63 -7.28 -16.42
C ASN A 185 19.90 -7.33 -17.30
N GLU A 186 21.02 -6.86 -16.80
CA GLU A 186 22.31 -6.92 -17.49
C GLU A 186 23.22 -8.04 -16.97
N LYS A 187 22.99 -8.50 -15.72
CA LYS A 187 23.95 -9.39 -15.06
C LYS A 187 23.36 -10.67 -14.49
N MET A 188 22.41 -10.56 -13.55
CA MET A 188 22.03 -11.72 -12.76
C MET A 188 20.64 -11.61 -12.12
N ILE A 189 20.17 -12.75 -11.66
CA ILE A 189 19.05 -12.87 -10.73
C ILE A 189 19.57 -13.44 -9.41
N LEU A 190 19.22 -12.78 -8.31
CA LEU A 190 19.48 -13.27 -6.95
C LEU A 190 18.14 -13.61 -6.31
N PHE A 191 17.95 -14.88 -5.93
CA PHE A 191 16.77 -15.35 -5.18
C PHE A 191 17.20 -15.82 -3.81
N LYS A 192 16.63 -15.23 -2.77
CA LYS A 192 16.92 -15.52 -1.37
C LYS A 192 15.67 -16.02 -0.66
N LEU A 193 15.79 -17.13 0.04
CA LEU A 193 14.80 -17.66 0.98
C LEU A 193 15.31 -17.42 2.41
N ALA A 194 14.46 -16.98 3.31
CA ALA A 194 14.82 -16.81 4.72
C ALA A 194 15.17 -18.16 5.40
N THR A 195 14.67 -19.26 4.84
CA THR A 195 14.92 -20.63 5.34
C THR A 195 16.19 -21.28 4.74
N ALA A 196 16.88 -20.61 3.84
CA ALA A 196 18.09 -21.15 3.19
C ALA A 196 19.34 -20.37 3.59
N ASP A 197 20.43 -21.08 3.87
CA ASP A 197 21.70 -20.50 4.29
C ASP A 197 22.35 -19.64 3.19
N LYS A 198 22.11 -20.01 1.93
CA LYS A 198 22.73 -19.34 0.76
C LYS A 198 21.68 -18.93 -0.25
N PRO A 199 21.83 -17.74 -0.85
CA PRO A 199 20.97 -17.33 -1.97
C PRO A 199 21.26 -18.18 -3.20
N VAL A 200 20.26 -18.28 -4.08
CA VAL A 200 20.41 -18.78 -5.44
C VAL A 200 20.80 -17.60 -6.33
N ILE A 201 21.95 -17.68 -6.96
CA ILE A 201 22.44 -16.68 -7.91
C ILE A 201 22.55 -17.36 -9.26
N VAL A 202 21.95 -16.75 -10.29
CA VAL A 202 22.02 -17.26 -11.66
C VAL A 202 22.31 -16.10 -12.62
N PRO A 203 23.05 -16.34 -13.71
CA PRO A 203 23.22 -15.34 -14.75
C PRO A 203 21.86 -14.96 -15.33
N ILE A 204 21.75 -13.73 -15.83
CA ILE A 204 20.51 -13.29 -16.47
C ILE A 204 20.33 -13.98 -17.82
N GLU A 205 19.12 -14.43 -18.08
CA GLU A 205 18.65 -14.82 -19.40
C GLU A 205 17.53 -13.88 -19.83
N LYS A 206 17.44 -13.64 -21.13
CA LYS A 206 16.39 -12.76 -21.69
C LYS A 206 15.02 -13.31 -21.34
N PRO A 207 14.15 -12.53 -20.66
CA PRO A 207 12.83 -12.99 -20.32
C PRO A 207 11.96 -13.16 -21.57
N SER A 208 11.09 -14.16 -21.54
CA SER A 208 9.98 -14.24 -22.49
C SER A 208 8.86 -13.32 -22.05
N VAL A 209 8.14 -12.73 -23.02
CA VAL A 209 6.93 -11.94 -22.74
C VAL A 209 5.72 -12.80 -23.05
N THR A 210 4.90 -13.06 -22.05
CA THR A 210 3.66 -13.83 -22.18
C THR A 210 2.49 -12.94 -21.81
N LYS A 211 1.66 -12.57 -22.78
CA LYS A 211 0.60 -11.57 -22.63
C LYS A 211 1.20 -10.23 -22.14
N ASP A 212 1.10 -9.96 -20.86
CA ASP A 212 1.58 -8.75 -20.18
C ASP A 212 2.66 -9.02 -19.13
N SER A 213 3.12 -10.28 -19.02
CA SER A 213 4.05 -10.73 -17.97
C SER A 213 5.44 -11.01 -18.53
N LEU A 214 6.47 -10.62 -17.77
CA LEU A 214 7.85 -11.05 -18.00
C LEU A 214 8.05 -12.40 -17.32
N VAL A 215 8.63 -13.36 -18.04
CA VAL A 215 8.89 -14.70 -17.52
C VAL A 215 10.36 -15.05 -17.74
N TYR A 216 11.10 -15.21 -16.65
CA TYR A 216 12.46 -15.72 -16.61
C TYR A 216 12.40 -17.23 -16.34
N SER A 217 13.09 -18.04 -17.14
CA SER A 217 13.12 -19.52 -17.00
C SER A 217 14.57 -19.97 -17.12
N ILE A 218 15.17 -20.33 -16.00
CA ILE A 218 16.61 -20.57 -15.87
C ILE A 218 16.81 -21.89 -15.11
N VAL A 219 17.90 -22.59 -15.40
CA VAL A 219 18.33 -23.75 -14.63
C VAL A 219 19.53 -23.31 -13.75
N THR A 220 19.44 -23.56 -12.46
CA THR A 220 20.53 -23.26 -11.52
C THR A 220 21.72 -24.21 -11.72
N GLU A 221 22.90 -23.85 -11.22
CA GLU A 221 24.08 -24.73 -11.26
C GLU A 221 23.81 -26.11 -10.65
N ALA A 222 22.93 -26.18 -9.66
CA ALA A 222 22.54 -27.47 -9.03
C ALA A 222 21.46 -28.23 -9.85
N GLY A 223 21.17 -27.82 -11.08
CA GLY A 223 20.21 -28.47 -11.97
C GLY A 223 18.75 -28.23 -11.63
N ASN A 224 18.42 -27.36 -10.68
CA ASN A 224 17.03 -27.07 -10.32
C ASN A 224 16.46 -25.98 -11.24
N PRO A 225 15.24 -26.16 -11.78
CA PRO A 225 14.57 -25.12 -12.53
C PRO A 225 14.15 -23.98 -11.60
N LEU A 226 14.43 -22.76 -12.02
CA LEU A 226 13.98 -21.50 -11.41
C LEU A 226 13.15 -20.76 -12.44
N LYS A 227 11.86 -20.56 -12.15
CA LYS A 227 10.98 -19.77 -13.01
C LYS A 227 10.41 -18.59 -12.23
N ILE A 228 10.55 -17.39 -12.77
CA ILE A 228 10.04 -16.15 -12.17
C ILE A 228 9.10 -15.49 -13.15
N SER A 229 7.90 -15.15 -12.70
CA SER A 229 6.93 -14.39 -13.48
C SER A 229 6.66 -13.05 -12.79
N VAL A 230 6.82 -11.96 -13.52
CA VAL A 230 6.48 -10.61 -13.07
C VAL A 230 5.33 -10.11 -13.93
N SER A 231 4.18 -9.94 -13.32
CA SER A 231 2.95 -9.51 -14.00
C SER A 231 2.50 -8.13 -13.52
N PRO A 232 1.99 -7.27 -14.41
CA PRO A 232 1.46 -5.96 -14.04
C PRO A 232 0.08 -6.11 -13.42
N ARG A 233 0.03 -6.68 -12.22
CA ARG A 233 -1.15 -6.88 -11.39
C ARG A 233 -0.91 -6.29 -10.03
N PHE A 234 -1.88 -5.53 -9.53
CA PHE A 234 -1.78 -4.97 -8.19
C PHE A 234 -1.66 -6.08 -7.15
N CYS A 235 -0.85 -5.81 -6.14
CA CYS A 235 -0.47 -6.79 -5.15
C CYS A 235 -0.37 -6.12 -3.78
N ASN A 236 -0.85 -6.81 -2.75
CA ASN A 236 -0.58 -6.50 -1.34
C ASN A 236 0.32 -7.61 -0.79
N ASP A 237 1.36 -7.25 -0.05
CA ASP A 237 2.33 -8.20 0.51
C ASP A 237 1.83 -8.95 1.75
N GLY A 238 0.66 -8.56 2.27
CA GLY A 238 0.07 -9.16 3.45
C GLY A 238 0.72 -8.74 4.78
N ILE A 239 1.78 -7.93 4.76
CA ILE A 239 2.49 -7.48 5.97
C ILE A 239 2.01 -6.09 6.38
N GLY A 240 1.75 -5.24 5.41
CA GLY A 240 1.28 -3.88 5.60
C GLY A 240 0.10 -3.53 4.72
N ASP A 241 -0.37 -2.28 4.82
CA ASP A 241 -1.44 -1.75 3.96
C ASP A 241 -0.85 -1.11 2.68
N HIS A 242 0.26 -1.68 2.19
CA HIS A 242 0.95 -1.20 1.01
C HIS A 242 0.48 -1.93 -0.24
N LEU A 243 0.28 -1.17 -1.31
CA LEU A 243 -0.01 -1.71 -2.64
C LEU A 243 1.19 -1.54 -3.57
N TYR A 244 1.41 -2.57 -4.36
CA TYR A 244 2.47 -2.68 -5.36
C TYR A 244 1.86 -2.77 -6.75
N GLU A 245 2.56 -2.25 -7.77
CA GLU A 245 2.09 -2.32 -9.16
C GLU A 245 2.19 -3.70 -9.79
N TYR A 246 3.08 -4.53 -9.25
CA TYR A 246 3.39 -5.83 -9.86
C TYR A 246 3.24 -6.96 -8.88
N ARG A 247 2.78 -8.09 -9.39
CA ARG A 247 2.81 -9.39 -8.71
C ARG A 247 4.00 -10.18 -9.22
N MET A 248 4.70 -10.86 -8.31
CA MET A 248 5.75 -11.80 -8.65
C MET A 248 5.41 -13.20 -8.15
N ASN A 249 5.62 -14.20 -9.01
CA ASN A 249 5.56 -15.60 -8.62
C ASN A 249 6.91 -16.24 -8.94
N VAL A 250 7.42 -17.05 -8.00
CA VAL A 250 8.68 -17.77 -8.15
C VAL A 250 8.40 -19.25 -7.96
N TRP A 251 8.72 -20.06 -8.96
CA TRP A 251 8.69 -21.52 -8.89
C TRP A 251 10.12 -22.04 -8.73
N TYR A 252 10.38 -22.72 -7.63
CA TYR A 252 11.68 -23.27 -7.33
C TYR A 252 11.54 -24.56 -6.53
N LYS A 253 12.24 -25.64 -6.93
CA LYS A 253 12.20 -26.96 -6.28
C LYS A 253 10.77 -27.48 -6.04
N GLY A 254 9.89 -27.32 -7.03
CA GLY A 254 8.49 -27.77 -6.96
C GLY A 254 7.58 -26.90 -6.10
N GLN A 255 8.09 -25.86 -5.48
CA GLN A 255 7.31 -24.93 -4.64
C GLN A 255 7.03 -23.62 -5.38
N LEU A 256 5.81 -23.08 -5.18
CA LEU A 256 5.40 -21.77 -5.65
C LEU A 256 5.46 -20.75 -4.51
N TYR A 257 6.25 -19.72 -4.70
CA TYR A 257 6.35 -18.54 -3.84
C TYR A 257 5.61 -17.40 -4.49
N LYS A 258 4.62 -16.84 -3.79
CA LYS A 258 3.80 -15.70 -4.27
C LYS A 258 4.18 -14.43 -3.52
N GLY A 259 4.19 -13.31 -4.22
CA GLY A 259 4.47 -12.02 -3.60
C GLY A 259 4.32 -10.86 -4.57
N CYS A 260 4.85 -9.73 -4.17
CA CYS A 260 4.74 -8.47 -4.88
C CYS A 260 6.09 -8.04 -5.46
N ALA A 261 6.06 -7.12 -6.42
CA ALA A 261 7.29 -6.60 -7.01
C ALA A 261 7.21 -5.10 -7.30
N VAL A 262 8.38 -4.50 -7.35
CA VAL A 262 8.61 -3.11 -7.77
C VAL A 262 9.60 -3.10 -8.91
N LYS A 263 9.31 -2.34 -9.96
CA LYS A 263 10.29 -1.97 -10.98
C LYS A 263 10.98 -0.69 -10.55
N LEU A 264 12.29 -0.71 -10.39
CA LEU A 264 13.10 0.42 -9.97
C LEU A 264 13.56 1.28 -11.15
N ASN A 265 13.84 0.64 -12.27
CA ASN A 265 14.15 1.28 -13.53
C ASN A 265 12.95 1.07 -14.47
N ALA A 266 12.31 2.14 -14.92
CA ALA A 266 11.48 2.05 -16.11
C ALA A 266 12.43 1.73 -17.27
N PRO A 267 12.10 0.77 -18.16
CA PRO A 267 12.84 0.67 -19.41
C PRO A 267 12.78 2.05 -20.08
N ALA A 268 13.91 2.54 -20.57
CA ALA A 268 13.91 3.69 -21.45
C ALA A 268 12.92 3.39 -22.57
N GLN A 269 11.87 4.22 -22.69
CA GLN A 269 10.87 4.14 -23.74
C GLN A 269 11.48 4.62 -25.06
#